data_31c71dc4cb21227d34e0d05ed1e22ea6
#
_entry.id   31c71dc4cb21227d34e0d05ed1e22ea6
#
_cell.length_a   1.000
_cell.length_b   1.000
_cell.length_c   1.000
_cell.angle_alpha   90.00
_cell.angle_beta   90.00
_cell.angle_gamma   90.00
#
_symmetry.space_group_name_H-M   'P 1'
#
loop_
_entity.id
_entity.type
_entity.pdbx_description
1 polymer ?
#
loop_
_entity_poly.entity_id
_entity_poly.type
_entity_poly.pdbx_seq_one_letter_code
_entity_poly.pdbx_strand_id
1 'polypeptide(L)'
;MTPGDPTCFGFGAPVCEEGETPRAPRWTRSRVLPSGAWSEWSLQDYGACVGPDAAVPVLTAEDFRRLPLPAPTLHVQPDGDWVLVNVETIVYTDPSPVTLTTDLLGHEVTVEATPREFTYDWGDGHSTTTRDAGRPYPALDVVHRYERPGRVAITLTTQWTGRYRVAGDAQWRDVTGTAQTSVTGPALDVEERTSRLVSGTCRQQPDAPGCAGSATG
;
A
#
# COMPACT_ATOMS: atom_id res chain seq x y z
N MET A 1 -12.88 33.66 -11.81
CA MET A 1 -11.51 33.64 -12.35
C MET A 1 -10.97 32.26 -12.09
N THR A 2 -10.65 31.49 -13.13
CA THR A 2 -10.15 30.12 -13.02
C THR A 2 -8.63 30.15 -12.80
N PRO A 3 -8.07 29.40 -11.83
CA PRO A 3 -6.63 29.29 -11.66
C PRO A 3 -6.02 28.63 -12.91
N GLY A 4 -5.09 29.29 -13.55
CA GLY A 4 -4.43 28.80 -14.78
C GLY A 4 -4.35 29.82 -15.91
N ASP A 5 -5.04 30.97 -15.78
CA ASP A 5 -4.89 32.07 -16.73
C ASP A 5 -3.64 32.90 -16.34
N PRO A 6 -2.56 32.89 -17.14
CA PRO A 6 -1.33 33.64 -16.82
C PRO A 6 -1.55 35.12 -16.69
N THR A 7 -2.68 35.64 -17.18
CA THR A 7 -3.04 37.07 -17.04
C THR A 7 -3.60 37.42 -15.66
N CYS A 8 -4.01 36.43 -14.84
CA CYS A 8 -4.63 36.67 -13.54
C CYS A 8 -3.63 37.13 -12.46
N PHE A 9 -2.33 36.86 -12.60
CA PHE A 9 -1.34 37.11 -11.54
C PHE A 9 -0.20 38.05 -11.96
N GLY A 10 -0.15 38.52 -13.19
CA GLY A 10 0.88 39.45 -13.66
C GLY A 10 2.31 38.87 -13.73
N PHE A 11 2.48 37.58 -13.47
CA PHE A 11 3.76 36.88 -13.54
C PHE A 11 3.71 35.86 -14.67
N GLY A 12 4.20 36.25 -15.85
CA GLY A 12 4.47 35.31 -16.94
C GLY A 12 5.65 34.38 -16.60
N ALA A 13 5.82 33.31 -17.36
CA ALA A 13 7.04 32.54 -17.31
C ALA A 13 8.26 33.47 -17.59
N PRO A 14 9.38 33.29 -16.91
CA PRO A 14 10.57 34.10 -17.16
C PRO A 14 11.03 33.95 -18.62
N VAL A 15 11.53 35.02 -19.20
CA VAL A 15 12.17 34.97 -20.52
C VAL A 15 13.61 34.50 -20.28
N CYS A 16 13.95 33.34 -20.82
CA CYS A 16 15.21 32.69 -20.61
C CYS A 16 16.17 32.89 -21.78
N GLU A 17 17.45 32.70 -21.54
CA GLU A 17 18.49 32.74 -22.58
C GLU A 17 18.42 31.51 -23.49
N GLU A 18 19.13 31.55 -24.61
CA GLU A 18 19.18 30.44 -25.58
C GLU A 18 19.77 29.19 -24.93
N GLY A 19 19.01 28.10 -24.93
CA GLY A 19 19.38 26.82 -24.29
C GLY A 19 18.80 26.61 -22.88
N GLU A 20 18.15 27.60 -22.28
CA GLU A 20 17.46 27.47 -21.02
C GLU A 20 15.95 27.19 -21.22
N THR A 21 15.36 26.45 -20.29
CA THR A 21 13.91 26.18 -20.28
C THR A 21 13.24 27.02 -19.19
N PRO A 22 12.21 27.82 -19.53
CA PRO A 22 11.48 28.58 -18.53
C PRO A 22 10.61 27.66 -17.65
N ARG A 23 10.78 27.77 -16.34
CA ARG A 23 9.93 27.11 -15.34
C ARG A 23 8.89 28.12 -14.84
N ALA A 24 7.62 27.73 -14.89
CA ALA A 24 6.51 28.58 -14.44
C ALA A 24 6.56 28.80 -12.92
N PRO A 25 6.00 29.94 -12.42
CA PRO A 25 5.81 30.18 -11.01
C PRO A 25 4.94 29.10 -10.36
N ARG A 26 5.26 28.73 -9.14
CA ARG A 26 4.54 27.70 -8.39
C ARG A 26 3.68 28.32 -7.30
N TRP A 27 2.39 28.03 -7.36
CA TRP A 27 1.40 28.47 -6.40
C TRP A 27 0.83 27.26 -5.65
N THR A 28 0.62 27.41 -4.35
CA THR A 28 -0.01 26.37 -3.53
C THR A 28 -1.14 26.95 -2.70
N ARG A 29 -2.10 26.11 -2.37
CA ARG A 29 -3.12 26.35 -1.34
C ARG A 29 -3.36 25.05 -0.57
N SER A 30 -3.80 25.17 0.66
CA SER A 30 -4.07 24.04 1.53
C SER A 30 -5.49 24.07 2.08
N ARG A 31 -5.99 22.93 2.53
CA ARG A 31 -7.22 22.84 3.32
C ARG A 31 -7.09 21.76 4.37
N VAL A 32 -7.82 21.93 5.47
CA VAL A 32 -7.95 20.89 6.50
C VAL A 32 -9.07 19.94 6.09
N LEU A 33 -8.77 18.67 5.93
CA LEU A 33 -9.77 17.65 5.62
C LEU A 33 -10.57 17.25 6.89
N PRO A 34 -11.85 16.82 6.74
CA PRO A 34 -12.53 16.52 5.48
C PRO A 34 -13.29 17.72 4.85
N SER A 35 -13.58 18.79 5.60
CA SER A 35 -14.53 19.84 5.17
C SER A 35 -14.01 21.26 5.30
N GLY A 36 -12.74 21.47 5.58
CA GLY A 36 -12.17 22.79 5.72
C GLY A 36 -12.19 23.61 4.40
N ALA A 37 -12.33 24.93 4.53
CA ALA A 37 -12.18 25.85 3.39
C ALA A 37 -10.74 25.81 2.86
N TRP A 38 -10.58 26.11 1.57
CA TRP A 38 -9.25 26.30 1.00
C TRP A 38 -8.64 27.61 1.51
N SER A 39 -7.35 27.56 1.84
CA SER A 39 -6.57 28.78 2.08
C SER A 39 -6.50 29.64 0.81
N GLU A 40 -6.04 30.86 0.95
CA GLU A 40 -5.63 31.67 -0.19
C GLU A 40 -4.44 31.03 -0.92
N TRP A 41 -4.28 31.39 -2.19
CA TRP A 41 -3.12 30.96 -2.96
C TRP A 41 -1.85 31.65 -2.45
N SER A 42 -0.82 30.88 -2.18
CA SER A 42 0.50 31.33 -1.76
C SER A 42 1.52 31.01 -2.84
N LEU A 43 2.25 32.03 -3.28
CA LEU A 43 3.37 31.86 -4.20
C LEU A 43 4.54 31.21 -3.46
N GLN A 44 4.96 30.04 -3.92
CA GLN A 44 6.07 29.28 -3.36
C GLN A 44 7.39 29.54 -4.12
N ASP A 45 7.28 29.81 -5.43
CA ASP A 45 8.41 30.00 -6.31
C ASP A 45 8.00 30.95 -7.44
N TYR A 46 8.84 31.92 -7.75
CA TYR A 46 8.63 32.91 -8.81
C TYR A 46 8.87 32.34 -10.23
N GLY A 47 9.27 31.09 -10.33
CA GLY A 47 9.79 30.53 -11.57
C GLY A 47 11.27 30.85 -11.77
N ALA A 48 11.92 30.13 -12.65
CA ALA A 48 13.33 30.28 -12.97
C ALA A 48 13.63 29.81 -14.37
N CYS A 49 14.72 30.29 -14.94
CA CYS A 49 15.30 29.69 -16.11
C CYS A 49 16.19 28.52 -15.68
N VAL A 50 15.98 27.37 -16.30
CA VAL A 50 16.73 26.14 -15.98
C VAL A 50 17.64 25.82 -17.15
N GLY A 51 18.93 25.95 -16.94
CA GLY A 51 19.95 25.66 -17.95
C GLY A 51 20.10 24.15 -18.20
N PRO A 52 20.74 23.76 -19.32
CA PRO A 52 20.96 22.35 -19.68
C PRO A 52 21.79 21.58 -18.64
N ASP A 53 22.58 22.30 -17.84
CA ASP A 53 23.43 21.72 -16.77
C ASP A 53 22.74 21.72 -15.38
N ALA A 54 21.45 22.06 -15.30
CA ALA A 54 20.74 21.99 -14.04
C ALA A 54 20.77 20.55 -13.54
N ALA A 55 21.36 20.35 -12.36
CA ALA A 55 21.47 19.03 -11.77
C ALA A 55 20.09 18.38 -11.66
N VAL A 56 19.89 17.26 -12.34
CA VAL A 56 18.65 16.49 -12.27
C VAL A 56 18.39 16.13 -10.81
N PRO A 57 17.23 16.48 -10.24
CA PRO A 57 16.97 16.21 -8.84
C PRO A 57 17.06 14.72 -8.56
N VAL A 58 17.70 14.37 -7.45
CA VAL A 58 17.83 12.99 -6.99
C VAL A 58 16.74 12.72 -5.96
N LEU A 59 15.88 11.75 -6.24
CA LEU A 59 14.88 11.28 -5.28
C LEU A 59 15.59 10.47 -4.20
N THR A 60 15.63 11.01 -2.98
CA THR A 60 16.31 10.34 -1.87
C THR A 60 15.44 9.22 -1.26
N ALA A 61 16.05 8.35 -0.45
CA ALA A 61 15.34 7.34 0.30
C ALA A 61 14.30 7.96 1.26
N GLU A 62 14.57 9.14 1.78
CA GLU A 62 13.64 9.84 2.67
C GLU A 62 12.45 10.40 1.91
N ASP A 63 12.67 10.99 0.73
CA ASP A 63 11.59 11.43 -0.14
C ASP A 63 10.69 10.26 -0.55
N PHE A 64 11.30 9.11 -0.90
CA PHE A 64 10.58 7.90 -1.26
C PHE A 64 9.69 7.38 -0.11
N ARG A 65 10.17 7.40 1.14
CA ARG A 65 9.38 7.00 2.32
C ARG A 65 8.22 7.94 2.62
N ARG A 66 8.29 9.19 2.18
CA ARG A 66 7.22 10.20 2.36
C ARG A 66 6.14 10.13 1.28
N LEU A 67 6.36 9.37 0.21
CA LEU A 67 5.34 9.19 -0.82
C LEU A 67 4.10 8.49 -0.24
N PRO A 68 2.91 8.85 -0.71
CA PRO A 68 1.66 8.21 -0.27
C PRO A 68 1.50 6.83 -0.92
N LEU A 69 2.39 5.91 -0.60
CA LEU A 69 2.28 4.52 -1.06
C LEU A 69 1.02 3.89 -0.47
N PRO A 70 0.25 3.13 -1.25
CA PRO A 70 -0.95 2.49 -0.76
C PRO A 70 -0.62 1.45 0.31
N ALA A 71 -1.49 1.31 1.30
CA ALA A 71 -1.44 0.16 2.18
C ALA A 71 -1.66 -1.13 1.38
N PRO A 72 -0.94 -2.21 1.66
CA PRO A 72 -1.14 -3.47 0.98
C PRO A 72 -2.54 -4.03 1.27
N THR A 73 -3.12 -4.75 0.33
CA THR A 73 -4.35 -5.50 0.57
C THR A 73 -3.98 -6.86 1.15
N LEU A 74 -4.42 -7.14 2.37
CA LEU A 74 -4.23 -8.45 3.00
C LEU A 74 -5.47 -9.31 2.77
N HIS A 75 -5.29 -10.45 2.12
CA HIS A 75 -6.29 -11.50 1.98
C HIS A 75 -5.94 -12.66 2.88
N VAL A 76 -6.95 -13.23 3.54
CA VAL A 76 -6.81 -14.37 4.44
C VAL A 76 -7.83 -15.43 4.05
N GLN A 77 -7.44 -16.69 4.03
CA GLN A 77 -8.32 -17.84 3.78
C GLN A 77 -8.10 -18.92 4.85
N PRO A 78 -9.20 -19.60 5.28
CA PRO A 78 -10.57 -19.47 4.79
C PRO A 78 -11.17 -18.09 5.06
N ASP A 79 -12.14 -17.68 4.22
CA ASP A 79 -12.86 -16.45 4.42
C ASP A 79 -13.70 -16.54 5.71
N GLY A 80 -13.73 -15.44 6.46
CA GLY A 80 -14.48 -15.35 7.71
C GLY A 80 -13.68 -14.72 8.85
N ASP A 81 -14.18 -14.88 10.05
CA ASP A 81 -13.61 -14.32 11.28
C ASP A 81 -12.97 -15.39 12.19
N TRP A 82 -12.86 -16.63 11.70
CA TRP A 82 -12.25 -17.73 12.44
C TRP A 82 -11.40 -18.65 11.55
N VAL A 83 -10.42 -19.31 12.16
CA VAL A 83 -9.53 -20.31 11.58
C VAL A 83 -9.38 -21.48 12.55
N LEU A 84 -8.85 -22.60 12.10
CA LEU A 84 -8.70 -23.80 12.93
C LEU A 84 -7.23 -24.02 13.37
N VAL A 85 -7.09 -24.49 14.61
CA VAL A 85 -5.80 -25.01 15.11
C VAL A 85 -5.32 -26.14 14.22
N ASN A 86 -4.02 -26.16 13.91
CA ASN A 86 -3.34 -27.17 13.07
C ASN A 86 -3.85 -27.26 11.62
N VAL A 87 -4.60 -26.29 11.13
CA VAL A 87 -5.01 -26.16 9.73
C VAL A 87 -4.34 -24.95 9.11
N GLU A 88 -4.00 -25.04 7.82
CA GLU A 88 -3.36 -23.94 7.10
C GLU A 88 -4.28 -22.73 7.01
N THR A 89 -3.79 -21.62 7.54
CA THR A 89 -4.32 -20.28 7.24
C THR A 89 -3.48 -19.73 6.09
N ILE A 90 -4.12 -19.47 4.95
CA ILE A 90 -3.48 -18.98 3.73
C ILE A 90 -3.55 -17.47 3.71
N VAL A 91 -2.48 -16.80 3.35
CA VAL A 91 -2.47 -15.36 3.11
C VAL A 91 -1.89 -15.04 1.74
N TYR A 92 -2.38 -13.95 1.15
CA TYR A 92 -1.83 -13.41 -0.10
C TYR A 92 -2.12 -11.93 -0.23
N THR A 93 -1.40 -11.27 -1.14
CA THR A 93 -1.54 -9.84 -1.44
C THR A 93 -1.33 -9.57 -2.93
N ASP A 94 -1.60 -8.34 -3.38
CA ASP A 94 -1.34 -7.92 -4.75
C ASP A 94 0.12 -7.41 -4.89
N PRO A 95 0.96 -8.04 -5.74
CA PRO A 95 2.33 -7.60 -5.98
C PRO A 95 2.44 -6.53 -7.08
N SER A 96 1.35 -5.93 -7.55
CA SER A 96 1.35 -4.99 -8.66
C SER A 96 2.12 -3.72 -8.33
N PRO A 97 2.97 -3.23 -9.25
CA PRO A 97 3.61 -1.93 -9.10
C PRO A 97 2.58 -0.79 -9.10
N VAL A 98 2.88 0.29 -8.39
CA VAL A 98 2.09 1.52 -8.38
C VAL A 98 2.89 2.67 -8.97
N THR A 99 2.21 3.53 -9.74
CA THR A 99 2.81 4.73 -10.30
C THR A 99 2.26 5.95 -9.56
N LEU A 100 3.15 6.80 -9.09
CA LEU A 100 2.85 8.03 -8.39
C LEU A 100 3.53 9.20 -9.08
N THR A 101 2.94 10.38 -8.97
CA THR A 101 3.57 11.64 -9.40
C THR A 101 3.78 12.52 -8.18
N THR A 102 4.96 13.10 -8.07
CA THR A 102 5.32 14.03 -7.00
C THR A 102 6.12 15.20 -7.57
N ASP A 103 6.25 16.26 -6.80
CA ASP A 103 7.14 17.38 -7.13
C ASP A 103 8.39 17.30 -6.27
N LEU A 104 9.53 17.39 -6.91
CA LEU A 104 10.84 17.41 -6.25
C LEU A 104 11.62 18.62 -6.73
N LEU A 105 11.83 19.60 -5.86
CA LEU A 105 12.55 20.84 -6.16
C LEU A 105 11.97 21.60 -7.37
N GLY A 106 10.62 21.52 -7.55
CA GLY A 106 9.93 22.17 -8.66
C GLY A 106 9.95 21.41 -9.98
N HIS A 107 10.43 20.18 -9.98
CA HIS A 107 10.34 19.26 -11.11
C HIS A 107 9.26 18.21 -10.83
N GLU A 108 8.39 17.99 -11.80
CA GLU A 108 7.48 16.84 -11.75
C GLU A 108 8.27 15.55 -11.89
N VAL A 109 8.06 14.62 -10.98
CA VAL A 109 8.74 13.34 -10.95
C VAL A 109 7.70 12.22 -10.94
N THR A 110 7.80 11.34 -11.92
CA THR A 110 7.03 10.09 -11.94
C THR A 110 7.83 9.03 -11.20
N VAL A 111 7.22 8.39 -10.21
CA VAL A 111 7.81 7.31 -9.43
C VAL A 111 7.02 6.03 -9.65
N GLU A 112 7.71 4.95 -10.00
CA GLU A 112 7.17 3.61 -10.04
C GLU A 112 7.68 2.85 -8.83
N ALA A 113 6.80 2.50 -7.91
CA ALA A 113 7.09 1.72 -6.72
C ALA A 113 6.64 0.27 -6.91
N THR A 114 7.54 -0.68 -6.63
CA THR A 114 7.30 -2.12 -6.78
C THR A 114 7.45 -2.80 -5.43
N PRO A 115 6.44 -3.57 -4.98
CA PRO A 115 6.56 -4.39 -3.78
C PRO A 115 7.59 -5.51 -4.02
N ARG A 116 8.44 -5.78 -3.03
CA ARG A 116 9.55 -6.73 -3.17
C ARG A 116 9.62 -7.78 -2.08
N GLU A 117 9.18 -7.42 -0.89
CA GLU A 117 9.24 -8.31 0.25
C GLU A 117 8.02 -8.10 1.14
N PHE A 118 7.49 -9.18 1.65
CA PHE A 118 6.28 -9.24 2.44
C PHE A 118 6.59 -9.89 3.77
N THR A 119 6.32 -9.19 4.87
CA THR A 119 6.45 -9.74 6.23
C THR A 119 5.07 -9.85 6.84
N TYR A 120 4.66 -11.06 7.16
CA TYR A 120 3.44 -11.39 7.86
C TYR A 120 3.76 -11.65 9.33
N ASP A 121 3.25 -10.80 10.22
CA ASP A 121 3.18 -11.09 11.66
C ASP A 121 1.82 -11.76 11.92
N TRP A 122 1.85 -12.98 12.42
CA TRP A 122 0.67 -13.83 12.58
C TRP A 122 -0.15 -13.50 13.83
N GLY A 123 0.34 -12.62 14.71
CA GLY A 123 -0.35 -12.23 15.93
C GLY A 123 -0.26 -13.25 17.08
N ASP A 124 0.48 -14.33 16.87
CA ASP A 124 0.74 -15.40 17.87
C ASP A 124 2.20 -15.42 18.33
N GLY A 125 2.98 -14.43 17.92
CA GLY A 125 4.41 -14.31 18.20
C GLY A 125 5.31 -14.89 17.11
N HIS A 126 4.74 -15.41 16.03
CA HIS A 126 5.49 -15.85 14.85
C HIS A 126 5.38 -14.82 13.72
N SER A 127 6.38 -14.84 12.85
CA SER A 127 6.36 -14.04 11.63
C SER A 127 7.00 -14.80 10.46
N THR A 128 6.60 -14.45 9.25
CA THR A 128 7.14 -15.01 8.01
C THR A 128 7.50 -13.87 7.08
N THR A 129 8.74 -13.86 6.58
CA THR A 129 9.19 -12.91 5.56
C THR A 129 9.45 -13.67 4.26
N THR A 130 8.89 -13.18 3.17
CA THR A 130 8.94 -13.83 1.85
C THR A 130 8.95 -12.78 0.73
N ARG A 131 9.36 -13.17 -0.46
CA ARG A 131 9.22 -12.40 -1.70
C ARG A 131 8.05 -12.88 -2.56
N ASP A 132 7.39 -13.94 -2.12
CA ASP A 132 6.18 -14.45 -2.75
C ASP A 132 4.98 -13.70 -2.17
N ALA A 133 4.17 -13.12 -3.05
CA ALA A 133 2.93 -12.44 -2.65
C ALA A 133 1.83 -13.41 -2.20
N GLY A 134 2.03 -14.70 -2.41
CA GLY A 134 1.03 -15.72 -2.21
C GLY A 134 -0.04 -15.75 -3.30
N ARG A 135 -0.87 -16.78 -3.27
CA ARG A 135 -2.02 -16.95 -4.16
C ARG A 135 -3.17 -17.57 -3.38
N PRO A 136 -4.42 -17.35 -3.82
CA PRO A 136 -5.57 -17.97 -3.19
C PRO A 136 -5.53 -19.50 -3.33
N TYR A 137 -6.27 -20.18 -2.46
CA TYR A 137 -6.48 -21.64 -2.56
C TYR A 137 -6.82 -22.05 -4.02
N PRO A 138 -6.29 -23.15 -4.55
CA PRO A 138 -5.59 -24.23 -3.83
C PRO A 138 -4.06 -24.04 -3.64
N ALA A 139 -3.52 -22.86 -3.90
CA ALA A 139 -2.10 -22.61 -3.63
C ALA A 139 -1.85 -22.51 -2.10
N LEU A 140 -0.70 -23.01 -1.68
CA LEU A 140 -0.24 -22.99 -0.29
C LEU A 140 1.14 -22.32 -0.22
N ASP A 141 1.30 -21.19 -0.94
CA ASP A 141 2.58 -20.51 -1.08
C ASP A 141 3.01 -19.84 0.23
N VAL A 142 2.06 -19.15 0.87
CA VAL A 142 2.28 -18.47 2.16
C VAL A 142 1.21 -18.91 3.13
N VAL A 143 1.58 -19.74 4.09
CA VAL A 143 0.66 -20.34 5.05
C VAL A 143 1.23 -20.29 6.47
N HIS A 144 0.32 -20.31 7.43
CA HIS A 144 0.64 -20.50 8.84
C HIS A 144 -0.34 -21.47 9.49
N ARG A 145 0.11 -22.21 10.49
CA ARG A 145 -0.71 -23.09 11.33
C ARG A 145 -0.63 -22.61 12.76
N TYR A 146 -1.75 -22.19 13.29
CA TYR A 146 -1.86 -21.87 14.70
C TYR A 146 -1.86 -23.16 15.55
N GLU A 147 -1.07 -23.17 16.61
CA GLU A 147 -0.94 -24.33 17.47
C GLU A 147 -1.92 -24.32 18.66
N ARG A 148 -2.49 -23.16 18.97
CA ARG A 148 -3.36 -22.97 20.14
C ARG A 148 -4.55 -22.09 19.80
N PRO A 149 -5.71 -22.35 20.44
CA PRO A 149 -6.85 -21.45 20.28
C PRO A 149 -6.53 -20.07 20.89
N GLY A 150 -7.16 -19.04 20.35
CA GLY A 150 -6.98 -17.66 20.80
C GLY A 150 -7.51 -16.65 19.80
N ARG A 151 -7.32 -15.37 20.10
CA ARG A 151 -7.70 -14.29 19.20
C ARG A 151 -6.44 -13.60 18.68
N VAL A 152 -6.31 -13.53 17.38
CA VAL A 152 -5.13 -13.00 16.70
C VAL A 152 -5.52 -11.95 15.65
N ALA A 153 -4.56 -11.16 15.21
CA ALA A 153 -4.72 -10.29 14.05
C ALA A 153 -3.43 -10.35 13.23
N ILE A 154 -3.57 -10.62 11.94
CA ILE A 154 -2.43 -10.73 11.03
C ILE A 154 -2.06 -9.34 10.56
N THR A 155 -0.78 -8.98 10.67
CA THR A 155 -0.25 -7.73 10.12
C THR A 155 0.67 -8.03 8.94
N LEU A 156 0.37 -7.42 7.79
CA LEU A 156 1.23 -7.46 6.61
C LEU A 156 2.01 -6.17 6.51
N THR A 157 3.33 -6.28 6.46
CA THR A 157 4.25 -5.20 6.11
C THR A 157 4.86 -5.49 4.75
N THR A 158 4.69 -4.55 3.82
CA THR A 158 5.26 -4.63 2.47
C THR A 158 6.45 -3.68 2.35
N GLN A 159 7.58 -4.20 1.90
CA GLN A 159 8.74 -3.41 1.54
C GLN A 159 8.72 -3.08 0.05
N TRP A 160 8.91 -1.80 -0.27
CA TRP A 160 8.86 -1.26 -1.62
C TRP A 160 10.27 -0.84 -2.07
N THR A 161 10.58 -1.11 -3.33
CA THR A 161 11.65 -0.46 -4.07
C THR A 161 11.04 0.47 -5.11
N GLY A 162 11.81 1.45 -5.57
CA GLY A 162 11.31 2.43 -6.52
C GLY A 162 12.31 2.75 -7.62
N ARG A 163 11.78 3.20 -8.74
CA ARG A 163 12.50 3.92 -9.77
C ARG A 163 11.74 5.20 -10.11
N TYR A 164 12.43 6.20 -10.55
CA TYR A 164 11.84 7.49 -10.85
C TYR A 164 12.35 8.07 -12.16
N ARG A 165 11.55 8.96 -12.73
CA ARG A 165 11.87 9.71 -13.92
C ARG A 165 11.40 11.14 -13.76
N VAL A 166 12.26 12.10 -14.06
CA VAL A 166 11.94 13.52 -14.03
C VAL A 166 11.24 13.89 -15.33
N ALA A 167 10.25 14.76 -15.28
CA ALA A 167 9.55 15.25 -16.46
C ALA A 167 10.53 15.88 -17.47
N GLY A 168 10.39 15.50 -18.73
CA GLY A 168 11.31 15.91 -19.80
C GLY A 168 12.54 15.03 -19.96
N ASP A 169 12.83 14.11 -19.01
CA ASP A 169 13.89 13.14 -19.12
C ASP A 169 13.34 11.77 -19.54
N ALA A 170 14.01 11.10 -20.44
CA ALA A 170 13.63 9.74 -20.86
C ALA A 170 14.21 8.65 -19.95
N GLN A 171 15.18 8.98 -19.10
CA GLN A 171 15.90 8.02 -18.29
C GLN A 171 15.21 7.73 -16.96
N TRP A 172 14.97 6.44 -16.68
CA TRP A 172 14.61 5.96 -15.36
C TRP A 172 15.86 5.79 -14.48
N ARG A 173 15.73 6.18 -13.23
CA ARG A 173 16.78 6.06 -12.20
C ARG A 173 16.24 5.28 -11.02
N ASP A 174 17.04 4.40 -10.44
CA ASP A 174 16.64 3.67 -9.24
C ASP A 174 16.70 4.58 -8.01
N VAL A 175 15.74 4.40 -7.11
CA VAL A 175 15.77 5.03 -5.78
C VAL A 175 16.70 4.23 -4.88
N THR A 176 17.67 4.91 -4.28
CA THR A 176 18.52 4.26 -3.27
C THR A 176 17.76 4.12 -1.95
N GLY A 177 17.50 2.88 -1.53
CA GLY A 177 16.79 2.57 -0.31
C GLY A 177 15.37 2.04 -0.56
N THR A 178 14.61 1.88 0.53
CA THR A 178 13.29 1.26 0.51
C THR A 178 12.29 2.07 1.33
N ALA A 179 11.01 1.89 1.03
CA ALA A 179 9.88 2.35 1.83
C ALA A 179 9.10 1.14 2.34
N GLN A 180 8.27 1.35 3.37
CA GLN A 180 7.43 0.30 3.94
C GLN A 180 6.02 0.82 4.17
N THR A 181 5.05 -0.04 3.94
CA THR A 181 3.65 0.18 4.30
C THR A 181 3.13 -1.03 5.04
N SER A 182 2.20 -0.83 5.97
CA SER A 182 1.65 -1.93 6.78
C SER A 182 0.12 -1.84 6.85
N VAL A 183 -0.51 -2.99 6.96
CA VAL A 183 -1.93 -3.13 7.25
C VAL A 183 -2.13 -4.26 8.25
N THR A 184 -3.03 -4.04 9.21
CA THR A 184 -3.49 -5.11 10.12
C THR A 184 -4.90 -5.51 9.69
N GLY A 185 -5.09 -6.80 9.46
CA GLY A 185 -6.38 -7.39 9.11
C GLY A 185 -7.36 -7.40 10.29
N PRO A 186 -8.59 -7.85 10.06
CA PRO A 186 -9.55 -8.07 11.12
C PRO A 186 -9.04 -9.12 12.12
N ALA A 187 -9.54 -9.05 13.35
CA ALA A 187 -9.23 -10.07 14.34
C ALA A 187 -9.88 -11.41 13.93
N LEU A 188 -9.12 -12.49 14.07
CA LEU A 188 -9.53 -13.86 13.79
C LEU A 188 -9.59 -14.65 15.08
N ASP A 189 -10.64 -15.43 15.24
CA ASP A 189 -10.75 -16.39 16.34
C ASP A 189 -10.15 -17.73 15.90
N VAL A 190 -9.05 -18.14 16.55
CA VAL A 190 -8.44 -19.45 16.35
C VAL A 190 -9.18 -20.47 17.20
N GLU A 191 -9.88 -21.40 16.55
CA GLU A 191 -10.73 -22.37 17.22
C GLU A 191 -10.15 -23.78 17.16
N GLU A 192 -10.37 -24.55 18.22
CA GLU A 192 -10.13 -25.98 18.23
C GLU A 192 -11.42 -26.72 17.95
N ARG A 193 -11.40 -27.64 17.01
CA ARG A 193 -12.54 -28.48 16.67
C ARG A 193 -12.14 -29.95 16.71
N THR A 194 -12.95 -30.75 17.39
CA THR A 194 -12.76 -32.20 17.45
C THR A 194 -13.70 -32.87 16.47
N SER A 195 -13.15 -33.58 15.49
CA SER A 195 -13.95 -34.42 14.61
C SER A 195 -14.41 -35.69 15.33
N ARG A 196 -15.65 -36.12 15.09
CA ARG A 196 -16.21 -37.35 15.60
C ARG A 196 -16.72 -38.20 14.44
N LEU A 197 -16.41 -39.49 14.48
CA LEU A 197 -17.04 -40.42 13.57
C LEU A 197 -18.49 -40.61 13.99
N VAL A 198 -19.37 -40.44 13.02
CA VAL A 198 -20.83 -40.70 13.19
C VAL A 198 -21.20 -41.98 12.45
N SER A 199 -22.03 -42.82 13.03
CA SER A 199 -22.45 -44.13 12.47
C SER A 199 -23.54 -44.01 11.40
N GLY A 200 -24.05 -42.79 11.14
CA GLY A 200 -25.09 -42.54 10.16
C GLY A 200 -25.25 -41.06 9.84
N THR A 201 -26.11 -40.73 8.90
CA THR A 201 -26.43 -39.34 8.54
C THR A 201 -27.42 -38.74 9.56
N CYS A 202 -27.47 -37.40 9.65
CA CYS A 202 -28.46 -36.72 10.50
C CYS A 202 -29.92 -37.06 10.17
N ARG A 203 -30.21 -37.55 8.95
CA ARG A 203 -31.53 -38.08 8.60
C ARG A 203 -31.85 -39.42 9.28
N GLN A 204 -30.81 -40.24 9.50
CA GLN A 204 -30.97 -41.56 10.12
C GLN A 204 -30.87 -41.49 11.65
N GLN A 205 -30.17 -40.52 12.17
CA GLN A 205 -29.95 -40.31 13.61
C GLN A 205 -30.01 -38.80 13.93
N PRO A 206 -31.22 -38.22 13.97
CA PRO A 206 -31.39 -36.77 14.15
C PRO A 206 -30.87 -36.27 15.50
N ASP A 207 -30.82 -37.11 16.51
CA ASP A 207 -30.36 -36.78 17.86
C ASP A 207 -28.85 -37.03 18.07
N ALA A 208 -28.14 -37.49 17.04
CA ALA A 208 -26.69 -37.71 17.15
C ALA A 208 -25.94 -36.39 17.33
N PRO A 209 -24.80 -36.38 18.10
CA PRO A 209 -23.97 -35.18 18.26
C PRO A 209 -23.59 -34.60 16.92
N GLY A 210 -23.88 -33.30 16.70
CA GLY A 210 -23.63 -32.57 15.46
C GLY A 210 -24.82 -32.61 14.46
N CYS A 211 -25.86 -33.32 14.72
CA CYS A 211 -27.06 -33.36 13.87
C CYS A 211 -28.20 -32.43 14.32
N ALA A 212 -28.34 -32.16 15.59
CA ALA A 212 -29.27 -31.14 16.07
C ALA A 212 -28.69 -29.75 15.67
N GLY A 213 -29.44 -28.98 14.92
CA GLY A 213 -29.16 -27.55 14.77
C GLY A 213 -29.04 -26.97 16.18
N SER A 214 -27.90 -26.39 16.50
CA SER A 214 -27.59 -25.81 17.80
C SER A 214 -28.55 -24.65 18.08
N ALA A 215 -29.74 -24.96 18.51
CA ALA A 215 -30.59 -24.07 19.28
C ALA A 215 -30.31 -24.43 20.73
N THR A 216 -29.46 -23.66 21.38
CA THR A 216 -29.50 -23.33 22.81
C THR A 216 -28.10 -23.17 23.38
N GLY A 217 -27.88 -21.99 23.91
CA GLY A 217 -26.90 -21.66 24.92
C GLY A 217 -26.02 -20.49 24.61
#